data_6a9ae6dbc012485509ca525be5ccc4c8
#
_entry.id   6a9ae6dbc012485509ca525be5ccc4c8
#
_cell.length_a   1.000
_cell.length_b   1.000
_cell.length_c   1.000
_cell.angle_alpha   90.00
_cell.angle_beta   90.00
_cell.angle_gamma   90.00
#
_symmetry.space_group_name_H-M   'P 1'
#
loop_
_entity.id
_entity.type
_entity.pdbx_description
1 polymer ?
#
loop_
_entity_poly.entity_id
_entity_poly.type
_entity_poly.pdbx_seq_one_letter_code
_entity_poly.pdbx_strand_id
1 'polypeptide(L)'
;MSVFGGEGQTQGQFQQSLNKVFLFYGGGFAAFVILLAVLEQMGMPKEYIGYAFLAATVLLYGGIGVMSRTNDAAEYYVAGRRVPAIYNGMATGSDWMSAASFIGMAGTLYLTGYGGLAFILGWTGGYCLVALFLAPYLRKFGQFTIPDFLGARYGGNTARLIGVFAAILVSFVYVVAQIFGVGLITARLTGLSFEVGVYVGLAGILVCSFLGGMRAVTWTQVAQYLILIVAYMIPVVWLSVKHTSNPVPQVAYGYLLEKVTAKEEQLLKDPKELEVRGIFKARADAAAEKLKDVPAALAADREAATKKLEELKAANAPEAEIKAATAAVAALPKDEAAAKAAYTAARTTNTARAAPPLRHAEPFPGKDDAARDISRKNFLALVFCLMIGTAALPHILMRFYTVPSVREARESVAWSLFFIFLLYFTAPALAVLVKFDIYTLLVGTPMDQLPGWIARWNVVDPTLMSVSDINKDGILQLAEIRLGGDIV
;
A
#
# COMPACT_ATOMS: atom_id res chain seq x y z
N MET A 1 -25.05 7.80 -29.10
CA MET A 1 -23.57 7.88 -29.26
C MET A 1 -22.92 7.82 -27.88
N SER A 2 -22.03 6.84 -27.66
CA SER A 2 -21.35 6.70 -26.38
C SER A 2 -20.25 7.78 -26.29
N VAL A 3 -20.23 8.58 -25.21
CA VAL A 3 -19.23 9.63 -24.97
C VAL A 3 -17.80 9.09 -25.04
N PHE A 4 -17.62 7.83 -24.65
CA PHE A 4 -16.33 7.16 -24.59
C PHE A 4 -16.01 6.29 -25.84
N GLY A 5 -16.85 6.30 -26.88
CA GLY A 5 -16.64 5.49 -28.10
C GLY A 5 -15.92 6.23 -29.23
N GLY A 6 -16.09 7.51 -29.32
CA GLY A 6 -15.49 8.33 -30.39
C GLY A 6 -15.94 7.97 -31.81
N GLU A 7 -17.05 7.24 -31.95
CA GLU A 7 -17.57 6.81 -33.25
C GLU A 7 -17.97 8.03 -34.12
N GLY A 8 -17.49 8.05 -35.36
CA GLY A 8 -17.74 9.15 -36.32
C GLY A 8 -16.97 10.45 -36.04
N GLN A 9 -16.06 10.46 -35.07
CA GLN A 9 -15.24 11.62 -34.72
C GLN A 9 -13.79 11.47 -35.21
N THR A 10 -13.19 12.60 -35.61
CA THR A 10 -11.73 12.63 -35.78
C THR A 10 -11.03 12.52 -34.42
N GLN A 11 -9.76 12.09 -34.41
CA GLN A 11 -8.98 11.94 -33.16
C GLN A 11 -8.96 13.26 -32.33
N GLY A 12 -8.83 14.42 -33.00
CA GLY A 12 -8.83 15.73 -32.33
C GLY A 12 -10.19 16.08 -31.72
N GLN A 13 -11.29 15.80 -32.43
CA GLN A 13 -12.64 16.05 -31.92
C GLN A 13 -12.95 15.16 -30.74
N PHE A 14 -12.55 13.89 -30.80
CA PHE A 14 -12.68 12.95 -29.69
C PHE A 14 -11.91 13.42 -28.45
N GLN A 15 -10.65 13.83 -28.62
CA GLN A 15 -9.85 14.36 -27.51
C GLN A 15 -10.46 15.64 -26.90
N GLN A 16 -10.99 16.56 -27.72
CA GLN A 16 -11.68 17.76 -27.21
C GLN A 16 -12.95 17.40 -26.42
N SER A 17 -13.72 16.42 -26.86
CA SER A 17 -14.89 15.95 -26.11
C SER A 17 -14.50 15.34 -24.76
N LEU A 18 -13.44 14.54 -24.74
CA LEU A 18 -12.91 13.97 -23.50
C LEU A 18 -12.41 15.04 -22.53
N ASN A 19 -11.68 16.06 -23.04
CA ASN A 19 -11.21 17.18 -22.20
C ASN A 19 -12.38 17.88 -21.50
N LYS A 20 -13.50 18.11 -22.20
CA LYS A 20 -14.71 18.71 -21.60
C LYS A 20 -15.30 17.80 -20.52
N VAL A 21 -15.45 16.49 -20.82
CA VAL A 21 -16.02 15.52 -19.87
C VAL A 21 -15.19 15.45 -18.59
N PHE A 22 -13.86 15.35 -18.71
CA PHE A 22 -13.01 15.25 -17.53
C PHE A 22 -12.84 16.59 -16.81
N LEU A 23 -12.99 17.73 -17.47
CA LEU A 23 -13.06 19.02 -16.79
C LEU A 23 -14.33 19.14 -15.94
N PHE A 24 -15.50 18.78 -16.47
CA PHE A 24 -16.75 18.74 -15.69
C PHE A 24 -16.69 17.71 -14.56
N TYR A 25 -16.10 16.55 -14.82
CA TYR A 25 -15.87 15.54 -13.80
C TYR A 25 -15.00 16.06 -12.65
N GLY A 26 -13.85 16.66 -12.96
CA GLY A 26 -12.94 17.23 -11.95
C GLY A 26 -13.59 18.37 -11.16
N GLY A 27 -14.33 19.26 -11.83
CA GLY A 27 -15.08 20.32 -11.19
C GLY A 27 -16.20 19.81 -10.27
N GLY A 28 -16.95 18.82 -10.75
CA GLY A 28 -18.00 18.17 -9.96
C GLY A 28 -17.45 17.45 -8.72
N PHE A 29 -16.33 16.74 -8.89
CA PHE A 29 -15.65 16.10 -7.76
C PHE A 29 -15.12 17.14 -6.73
N ALA A 30 -14.50 18.21 -7.19
CA ALA A 30 -14.05 19.29 -6.31
C ALA A 30 -15.23 19.92 -5.53
N ALA A 31 -16.34 20.18 -6.20
CA ALA A 31 -17.56 20.67 -5.53
C ALA A 31 -18.10 19.69 -4.49
N PHE A 32 -18.09 18.40 -4.80
CA PHE A 32 -18.49 17.34 -3.86
C PHE A 32 -17.60 17.31 -2.62
N VAL A 33 -16.26 17.39 -2.80
CA VAL A 33 -15.31 17.42 -1.67
C VAL A 33 -15.53 18.66 -0.80
N ILE A 34 -15.72 19.85 -1.42
CA ILE A 34 -15.98 21.08 -0.70
C ILE A 34 -17.31 20.98 0.09
N LEU A 35 -18.34 20.42 -0.52
CA LEU A 35 -19.63 20.19 0.15
C LEU A 35 -19.46 19.31 1.40
N LEU A 36 -18.74 18.19 1.29
CA LEU A 36 -18.48 17.31 2.43
C LEU A 36 -17.64 17.98 3.52
N ALA A 37 -16.64 18.79 3.12
CA ALA A 37 -15.85 19.56 4.08
C ALA A 37 -16.69 20.57 4.86
N VAL A 38 -17.66 21.25 4.20
CA VAL A 38 -18.61 22.15 4.86
C VAL A 38 -19.50 21.36 5.80
N LEU A 39 -20.05 20.22 5.38
CA LEU A 39 -20.90 19.37 6.21
C LEU A 39 -20.15 18.82 7.43
N GLU A 40 -18.86 18.48 7.30
CA GLU A 40 -18.00 18.09 8.43
C GLU A 40 -17.89 19.24 9.46
N GLN A 41 -17.66 20.46 9.00
CA GLN A 41 -17.60 21.64 9.87
C GLN A 41 -18.95 21.97 10.53
N MET A 42 -20.06 21.62 9.89
CA MET A 42 -21.41 21.74 10.45
C MET A 42 -21.75 20.63 11.46
N GLY A 43 -20.81 19.70 11.73
CA GLY A 43 -20.95 18.65 12.74
C GLY A 43 -21.42 17.30 12.21
N MET A 44 -21.37 17.05 10.89
CA MET A 44 -21.66 15.73 10.34
C MET A 44 -20.67 14.69 10.87
N PRO A 45 -21.11 13.54 11.40
CA PRO A 45 -20.23 12.47 11.85
C PRO A 45 -19.33 11.95 10.70
N LYS A 46 -18.08 11.64 11.03
CA LYS A 46 -17.07 11.21 10.03
C LYS A 46 -17.43 9.92 9.31
N GLU A 47 -18.19 9.05 9.96
CA GLU A 47 -18.69 7.80 9.38
C GLU A 47 -19.60 8.08 8.17
N TYR A 48 -20.50 9.07 8.26
CA TYR A 48 -21.37 9.46 7.14
C TYR A 48 -20.59 10.04 5.97
N ILE A 49 -19.51 10.78 6.24
CA ILE A 49 -18.60 11.27 5.21
C ILE A 49 -17.92 10.09 4.49
N GLY A 50 -17.46 9.08 5.25
CA GLY A 50 -16.90 7.84 4.70
C GLY A 50 -17.89 7.09 3.82
N TYR A 51 -19.15 6.93 4.26
CA TYR A 51 -20.21 6.31 3.47
C TYR A 51 -20.54 7.12 2.20
N ALA A 52 -20.57 8.46 2.29
CA ALA A 52 -20.81 9.32 1.12
C ALA A 52 -19.71 9.19 0.07
N PHE A 53 -18.44 9.16 0.48
CA PHE A 53 -17.31 8.90 -0.43
C PHE A 53 -17.40 7.52 -1.07
N LEU A 54 -17.64 6.48 -0.30
CA LEU A 54 -17.76 5.12 -0.80
C LEU A 54 -18.90 5.00 -1.82
N ALA A 55 -20.10 5.52 -1.47
CA ALA A 55 -21.25 5.50 -2.35
C ALA A 55 -21.01 6.30 -3.64
N ALA A 56 -20.46 7.51 -3.53
CA ALA A 56 -20.12 8.34 -4.69
C ALA A 56 -19.11 7.64 -5.61
N THR A 57 -18.09 7.00 -5.05
CA THR A 57 -17.07 6.27 -5.81
C THR A 57 -17.66 5.07 -6.55
N VAL A 58 -18.46 4.24 -5.85
CA VAL A 58 -19.11 3.06 -6.46
C VAL A 58 -20.07 3.48 -7.56
N LEU A 59 -20.92 4.49 -7.32
CA LEU A 59 -21.89 5.00 -8.30
C LEU A 59 -21.18 5.60 -9.52
N LEU A 60 -20.12 6.36 -9.30
CA LEU A 60 -19.38 7.00 -10.36
C LEU A 60 -18.69 5.98 -11.26
N TYR A 61 -17.92 5.06 -10.69
CA TYR A 61 -17.18 4.06 -11.47
C TYR A 61 -18.11 3.01 -12.08
N GLY A 62 -19.14 2.60 -11.35
CA GLY A 62 -20.22 1.77 -11.90
C GLY A 62 -20.94 2.46 -13.06
N GLY A 63 -21.21 3.77 -12.92
CA GLY A 63 -21.79 4.61 -13.97
C GLY A 63 -20.92 4.67 -15.23
N ILE A 64 -19.62 4.93 -15.09
CA ILE A 64 -18.66 4.90 -16.21
C ILE A 64 -18.64 3.51 -16.85
N GLY A 65 -18.66 2.43 -16.05
CA GLY A 65 -18.74 1.05 -16.53
C GLY A 65 -19.96 0.79 -17.40
N VAL A 66 -21.13 1.20 -16.91
CA VAL A 66 -22.40 1.06 -17.66
C VAL A 66 -22.41 1.90 -18.94
N MET A 67 -21.92 3.16 -18.87
CA MET A 67 -21.82 4.04 -20.05
C MET A 67 -20.81 3.53 -21.09
N SER A 68 -19.82 2.76 -20.65
CA SER A 68 -18.77 2.19 -21.50
C SER A 68 -19.08 0.78 -21.98
N ARG A 69 -20.26 0.23 -21.66
CA ARG A 69 -20.64 -1.11 -22.09
C ARG A 69 -20.51 -1.28 -23.59
N THR A 70 -20.04 -2.44 -24.04
CA THR A 70 -19.84 -2.75 -25.45
C THR A 70 -19.98 -4.25 -25.71
N ASN A 71 -20.44 -4.60 -26.91
CA ASN A 71 -20.46 -5.95 -27.44
C ASN A 71 -19.42 -6.16 -28.56
N ASP A 72 -18.67 -5.12 -28.92
CA ASP A 72 -17.59 -5.20 -29.90
C ASP A 72 -16.31 -5.71 -29.26
N ALA A 73 -15.68 -6.72 -29.87
CA ALA A 73 -14.49 -7.35 -29.34
C ALA A 73 -13.27 -6.39 -29.29
N ALA A 74 -13.11 -5.51 -30.30
CA ALA A 74 -12.01 -4.56 -30.31
C ALA A 74 -12.19 -3.48 -29.26
N GLU A 75 -13.42 -3.04 -29.02
CA GLU A 75 -13.73 -2.12 -27.92
C GLU A 75 -13.51 -2.79 -26.56
N TYR A 76 -13.93 -4.04 -26.41
CA TYR A 76 -13.82 -4.78 -25.16
C TYR A 76 -12.37 -5.09 -24.76
N TYR A 77 -11.54 -5.58 -25.69
CA TYR A 77 -10.17 -6.02 -25.38
C TYR A 77 -9.12 -4.91 -25.49
N VAL A 78 -9.30 -3.94 -26.38
CA VAL A 78 -8.27 -2.89 -26.68
C VAL A 78 -8.85 -1.48 -26.79
N ALA A 79 -10.03 -1.24 -26.22
CA ALA A 79 -10.70 0.07 -26.20
C ALA A 79 -10.79 0.72 -27.59
N GLY A 80 -11.06 -0.09 -28.63
CA GLY A 80 -11.17 0.35 -30.03
C GLY A 80 -9.86 0.93 -30.61
N ARG A 81 -8.75 0.84 -29.91
CA ARG A 81 -7.44 1.41 -30.28
C ARG A 81 -7.49 2.92 -30.56
N ARG A 82 -8.27 3.65 -29.77
CA ARG A 82 -8.51 5.09 -29.96
C ARG A 82 -8.10 5.96 -28.79
N VAL A 83 -7.54 5.36 -27.75
CA VAL A 83 -7.17 6.10 -26.54
C VAL A 83 -6.01 7.08 -26.84
N PRO A 84 -6.22 8.41 -26.68
CA PRO A 84 -5.14 9.37 -26.90
C PRO A 84 -3.99 9.19 -25.91
N ALA A 85 -2.75 9.54 -26.30
CA ALA A 85 -1.53 9.28 -25.57
C ALA A 85 -1.56 9.77 -24.12
N ILE A 86 -2.03 11.00 -23.87
CA ILE A 86 -2.11 11.57 -22.52
C ILE A 86 -3.07 10.79 -21.61
N TYR A 87 -4.24 10.39 -22.12
CA TYR A 87 -5.22 9.63 -21.35
C TYR A 87 -4.75 8.19 -21.08
N ASN A 88 -4.06 7.58 -22.05
CA ASN A 88 -3.42 6.30 -21.82
C ASN A 88 -2.29 6.41 -20.79
N GLY A 89 -1.57 7.54 -20.80
CA GLY A 89 -0.59 7.87 -19.76
C GLY A 89 -1.20 7.97 -18.36
N MET A 90 -2.34 8.68 -18.23
CA MET A 90 -3.09 8.78 -16.97
C MET A 90 -3.59 7.39 -16.50
N ALA A 91 -4.17 6.61 -17.40
CA ALA A 91 -4.65 5.26 -17.08
C ALA A 91 -3.50 4.37 -16.60
N THR A 92 -2.35 4.42 -17.27
CA THR A 92 -1.14 3.71 -16.83
C THR A 92 -0.63 4.22 -15.48
N GLY A 93 -0.64 5.54 -15.25
CA GLY A 93 -0.31 6.13 -13.95
C GLY A 93 -1.24 5.65 -12.84
N SER A 94 -2.53 5.48 -13.12
CA SER A 94 -3.50 4.90 -12.19
C SER A 94 -3.24 3.41 -11.91
N ASP A 95 -2.86 2.63 -12.94
CA ASP A 95 -2.43 1.23 -12.74
C ASP A 95 -1.23 1.15 -11.78
N TRP A 96 -0.34 2.14 -11.84
CA TRP A 96 0.81 2.25 -10.94
C TRP A 96 0.43 2.64 -9.51
N MET A 97 -0.66 3.39 -9.33
CA MET A 97 -1.21 3.78 -8.03
C MET A 97 -1.99 2.63 -7.39
N SER A 98 -1.36 1.48 -7.29
CA SER A 98 -1.88 0.27 -6.64
C SER A 98 -1.92 0.41 -5.11
N ALA A 99 -2.52 -0.55 -4.41
CA ALA A 99 -2.48 -0.60 -2.95
C ALA A 99 -1.04 -0.56 -2.42
N ALA A 100 -0.11 -1.29 -3.05
CA ALA A 100 1.28 -1.31 -2.65
C ALA A 100 1.99 0.04 -2.85
N SER A 101 1.75 0.74 -3.95
CA SER A 101 2.47 2.00 -4.24
C SER A 101 1.78 3.23 -3.68
N PHE A 102 0.45 3.31 -3.72
CA PHE A 102 -0.28 4.47 -3.23
C PHE A 102 -0.43 4.46 -1.71
N ILE A 103 -0.81 3.32 -1.13
CA ILE A 103 -1.03 3.18 0.31
C ILE A 103 0.27 2.77 1.01
N GLY A 104 0.97 1.73 0.50
CA GLY A 104 2.07 1.06 1.19
C GLY A 104 3.45 1.70 1.01
N MET A 105 3.72 2.41 -0.11
CA MET A 105 5.09 2.85 -0.44
C MET A 105 5.68 3.81 0.59
N ALA A 106 4.93 4.82 1.02
CA ALA A 106 5.41 5.75 2.03
C ALA A 106 5.66 5.06 3.38
N GLY A 107 4.80 4.08 3.74
CA GLY A 107 4.99 3.23 4.91
C GLY A 107 6.23 2.34 4.80
N THR A 108 6.45 1.71 3.66
CA THR A 108 7.67 0.93 3.39
C THR A 108 8.92 1.79 3.52
N LEU A 109 8.94 2.99 2.93
CA LEU A 109 10.06 3.93 3.06
C LEU A 109 10.23 4.43 4.50
N TYR A 110 9.12 4.65 5.22
CA TYR A 110 9.17 5.00 6.64
C TYR A 110 9.89 3.93 7.47
N LEU A 111 9.58 2.65 7.24
CA LEU A 111 10.13 1.53 7.99
C LEU A 111 11.55 1.15 7.56
N THR A 112 11.83 1.15 6.26
CA THR A 112 13.08 0.64 5.68
C THR A 112 14.09 1.72 5.28
N GLY A 113 13.67 2.99 5.32
CA GLY A 113 14.53 4.12 4.98
C GLY A 113 15.13 4.00 3.57
N TYR A 114 16.43 4.18 3.47
CA TYR A 114 17.17 4.09 2.22
C TYR A 114 16.92 2.77 1.47
N GLY A 115 16.79 1.65 2.19
CA GLY A 115 16.53 0.34 1.59
C GLY A 115 15.24 0.31 0.78
N GLY A 116 14.23 1.06 1.18
CA GLY A 116 12.94 1.17 0.48
C GLY A 116 13.01 1.81 -0.91
N LEU A 117 14.06 2.58 -1.19
CA LEU A 117 14.30 3.15 -2.52
C LEU A 117 14.48 2.08 -3.60
N ALA A 118 14.84 0.84 -3.23
CA ALA A 118 14.93 -0.27 -4.16
C ALA A 118 13.61 -0.53 -4.90
N PHE A 119 12.47 -0.37 -4.22
CA PHE A 119 11.15 -0.52 -4.84
C PHE A 119 10.88 0.56 -5.88
N ILE A 120 11.16 1.83 -5.55
CA ILE A 120 10.98 2.96 -6.47
C ILE A 120 11.86 2.79 -7.71
N LEU A 121 13.15 2.51 -7.49
CA LEU A 121 14.12 2.34 -8.58
C LEU A 121 13.79 1.12 -9.44
N GLY A 122 13.40 0.01 -8.82
CA GLY A 122 13.04 -1.21 -9.52
C GLY A 122 11.80 -1.03 -10.38
N TRP A 123 10.70 -0.54 -9.81
CA TRP A 123 9.45 -0.35 -10.55
C TRP A 123 9.58 0.72 -11.65
N THR A 124 10.16 1.88 -11.34
CA THR A 124 10.38 2.92 -12.35
C THR A 124 11.31 2.43 -13.46
N GLY A 125 12.42 1.76 -13.09
CA GLY A 125 13.36 1.17 -14.04
C GLY A 125 12.70 0.11 -14.92
N GLY A 126 11.80 -0.72 -14.36
CA GLY A 126 11.02 -1.69 -15.14
C GLY A 126 10.14 -1.01 -16.19
N TYR A 127 9.49 0.09 -15.85
CA TYR A 127 8.73 0.86 -16.84
C TYR A 127 9.64 1.50 -17.91
N CYS A 128 10.84 1.95 -17.55
CA CYS A 128 11.84 2.38 -18.54
C CYS A 128 12.21 1.26 -19.51
N LEU A 129 12.34 0.01 -19.04
CA LEU A 129 12.56 -1.15 -19.93
C LEU A 129 11.38 -1.37 -20.88
N VAL A 130 10.14 -1.26 -20.38
CA VAL A 130 8.93 -1.29 -21.24
C VAL A 130 8.96 -0.19 -22.28
N ALA A 131 9.32 1.01 -21.88
CA ALA A 131 9.42 2.17 -22.75
C ALA A 131 10.38 1.96 -23.91
N LEU A 132 11.57 1.48 -23.58
CA LEU A 132 12.67 1.33 -24.55
C LEU A 132 12.49 0.11 -25.46
N PHE A 133 12.05 -1.02 -24.92
CA PHE A 133 12.13 -2.30 -25.61
C PHE A 133 10.78 -2.91 -25.99
N LEU A 134 9.68 -2.57 -25.31
CA LEU A 134 8.42 -3.31 -25.49
C LEU A 134 7.31 -2.47 -26.12
N ALA A 135 7.06 -1.27 -25.67
CA ALA A 135 5.89 -0.47 -26.05
C ALA A 135 5.71 -0.30 -27.59
N PRO A 136 6.72 0.11 -28.36
CA PRO A 136 6.57 0.26 -29.80
C PRO A 136 6.34 -1.07 -30.53
N TYR A 137 6.99 -2.15 -30.06
CA TYR A 137 6.84 -3.47 -30.67
C TYR A 137 5.49 -4.08 -30.42
N LEU A 138 4.98 -4.02 -29.19
CA LEU A 138 3.63 -4.50 -28.85
C LEU A 138 2.57 -3.82 -29.71
N ARG A 139 2.66 -2.50 -29.86
CA ARG A 139 1.73 -1.75 -30.71
C ARG A 139 1.87 -2.14 -32.20
N LYS A 140 3.09 -2.36 -32.70
CA LYS A 140 3.35 -2.78 -34.08
C LYS A 140 2.76 -4.15 -34.38
N PHE A 141 2.89 -5.13 -33.46
CA PHE A 141 2.29 -6.44 -33.62
C PHE A 141 0.75 -6.40 -33.58
N GLY A 142 0.14 -5.48 -32.86
CA GLY A 142 -1.29 -5.23 -32.90
C GLY A 142 -2.17 -6.36 -32.39
N GLN A 143 -1.66 -7.23 -31.51
CA GLN A 143 -2.43 -8.32 -30.89
C GLN A 143 -3.43 -7.81 -29.84
N PHE A 144 -4.23 -8.69 -29.26
CA PHE A 144 -5.20 -8.36 -28.21
C PHE A 144 -4.65 -8.60 -26.81
N THR A 145 -3.80 -9.62 -26.65
CA THR A 145 -3.25 -10.04 -25.36
C THR A 145 -1.74 -10.32 -25.46
N ILE A 146 -1.06 -10.37 -24.32
CA ILE A 146 0.37 -10.74 -24.27
C ILE A 146 0.59 -12.21 -24.66
N PRO A 147 -0.22 -13.19 -24.24
CA PRO A 147 -0.13 -14.54 -24.78
C PRO A 147 -0.26 -14.63 -26.31
N ASP A 148 -1.14 -13.83 -26.92
CA ASP A 148 -1.28 -13.77 -28.37
C ASP A 148 0.00 -13.22 -29.04
N PHE A 149 0.60 -12.19 -28.44
CA PHE A 149 1.89 -11.67 -28.88
C PHE A 149 3.00 -12.73 -28.83
N LEU A 150 3.08 -13.50 -27.75
CA LEU A 150 4.08 -14.58 -27.61
C LEU A 150 3.86 -15.67 -28.66
N GLY A 151 2.60 -16.06 -28.88
CA GLY A 151 2.25 -17.02 -29.93
C GLY A 151 2.60 -16.53 -31.34
N ALA A 152 2.33 -15.27 -31.65
CA ALA A 152 2.66 -14.67 -32.95
C ALA A 152 4.19 -14.46 -33.13
N ARG A 153 4.92 -14.15 -32.06
CA ARG A 153 6.36 -13.86 -32.11
C ARG A 153 7.21 -15.12 -32.22
N TYR A 154 6.89 -16.16 -31.46
CA TYR A 154 7.71 -17.39 -31.36
C TYR A 154 7.13 -18.56 -32.15
N GLY A 155 5.92 -18.42 -32.64
CA GLY A 155 5.22 -19.47 -33.38
C GLY A 155 4.65 -20.57 -32.47
N GLY A 156 3.48 -21.09 -32.85
CA GLY A 156 2.86 -22.25 -32.22
C GLY A 156 2.11 -21.98 -30.90
N ASN A 157 1.40 -23.02 -30.47
CA ASN A 157 0.53 -22.95 -29.31
C ASN A 157 1.28 -23.03 -27.96
N THR A 158 2.49 -23.61 -27.94
CA THR A 158 3.24 -23.82 -26.70
C THR A 158 3.61 -22.50 -26.04
N ALA A 159 4.21 -21.56 -26.80
CA ALA A 159 4.57 -20.23 -26.28
C ALA A 159 3.33 -19.46 -25.81
N ARG A 160 2.21 -19.57 -26.53
CA ARG A 160 0.95 -18.96 -26.17
C ARG A 160 0.39 -19.55 -24.87
N LEU A 161 0.38 -20.87 -24.70
CA LEU A 161 -0.11 -21.55 -23.49
C LEU A 161 0.75 -21.22 -22.25
N ILE A 162 2.08 -21.20 -22.38
CA ILE A 162 2.97 -20.75 -21.31
C ILE A 162 2.63 -19.31 -20.92
N GLY A 163 2.43 -18.43 -21.89
CA GLY A 163 2.02 -17.04 -21.68
C GLY A 163 0.67 -16.92 -20.97
N VAL A 164 -0.32 -17.74 -21.32
CA VAL A 164 -1.64 -17.78 -20.66
C VAL A 164 -1.48 -18.18 -19.18
N PHE A 165 -0.75 -19.26 -18.92
CA PHE A 165 -0.54 -19.73 -17.55
C PHE A 165 0.17 -18.66 -16.69
N ALA A 166 1.25 -18.08 -17.22
CA ALA A 166 1.99 -17.02 -16.54
C ALA A 166 1.12 -15.77 -16.29
N ALA A 167 0.33 -15.35 -17.29
CA ALA A 167 -0.55 -14.18 -17.16
C ALA A 167 -1.65 -14.41 -16.11
N ILE A 168 -2.24 -15.60 -16.05
CA ILE A 168 -3.25 -15.94 -15.03
C ILE A 168 -2.62 -15.93 -13.64
N LEU A 169 -1.47 -16.58 -13.46
CA LEU A 169 -0.79 -16.68 -12.17
C LEU A 169 -0.40 -15.29 -11.64
N VAL A 170 0.25 -14.47 -12.46
CA VAL A 170 0.68 -13.12 -12.09
C VAL A 170 -0.52 -12.24 -11.77
N SER A 171 -1.56 -12.27 -12.61
CA SER A 171 -2.76 -11.46 -12.38
C SER A 171 -3.52 -11.89 -11.12
N PHE A 172 -3.60 -13.19 -10.84
CA PHE A 172 -4.24 -13.70 -9.63
C PHE A 172 -3.55 -13.21 -8.36
N VAL A 173 -2.22 -13.34 -8.28
CA VAL A 173 -1.43 -12.87 -7.13
C VAL A 173 -1.58 -11.36 -6.96
N TYR A 174 -1.55 -10.60 -8.06
CA TYR A 174 -1.73 -9.15 -8.02
C TYR A 174 -3.11 -8.75 -7.51
N VAL A 175 -4.18 -9.41 -7.99
CA VAL A 175 -5.56 -9.13 -7.56
C VAL A 175 -5.75 -9.41 -6.07
N VAL A 176 -5.18 -10.50 -5.53
CA VAL A 176 -5.25 -10.81 -4.09
C VAL A 176 -4.71 -9.65 -3.25
N ALA A 177 -3.55 -9.09 -3.62
CA ALA A 177 -2.97 -7.94 -2.92
C ALA A 177 -3.87 -6.68 -3.01
N GLN A 178 -4.49 -6.43 -4.17
CA GLN A 178 -5.39 -5.28 -4.35
C GLN A 178 -6.67 -5.43 -3.52
N ILE A 179 -7.26 -6.63 -3.49
CA ILE A 179 -8.48 -6.92 -2.71
C ILE A 179 -8.22 -6.75 -1.21
N PHE A 180 -7.05 -7.18 -0.72
CA PHE A 180 -6.65 -6.95 0.66
C PHE A 180 -6.65 -5.44 0.99
N GLY A 181 -6.02 -4.60 0.16
CA GLY A 181 -6.01 -3.15 0.35
C GLY A 181 -7.40 -2.53 0.34
N VAL A 182 -8.28 -2.96 -0.57
CA VAL A 182 -9.68 -2.50 -0.63
C VAL A 182 -10.44 -2.87 0.64
N GLY A 183 -10.32 -4.12 1.11
CA GLY A 183 -10.96 -4.59 2.34
C GLY A 183 -10.53 -3.76 3.55
N LEU A 184 -9.23 -3.52 3.69
CA LEU A 184 -8.66 -2.74 4.78
C LEU A 184 -9.19 -1.29 4.81
N ILE A 185 -9.14 -0.61 3.67
CA ILE A 185 -9.58 0.80 3.58
C ILE A 185 -11.08 0.91 3.77
N THR A 186 -11.87 0.00 3.19
CA THR A 186 -13.32 0.00 3.38
C THR A 186 -13.68 -0.23 4.84
N ALA A 187 -13.08 -1.20 5.52
CA ALA A 187 -13.26 -1.43 6.94
C ALA A 187 -12.91 -0.18 7.76
N ARG A 188 -11.81 0.49 7.43
CA ARG A 188 -11.37 1.71 8.12
C ARG A 188 -12.33 2.88 7.94
N LEU A 189 -12.89 3.06 6.74
CA LEU A 189 -13.79 4.18 6.44
C LEU A 189 -15.21 3.96 6.97
N THR A 190 -15.68 2.72 6.98
CA THR A 190 -17.08 2.39 7.28
C THR A 190 -17.30 1.79 8.66
N GLY A 191 -16.24 1.30 9.33
CA GLY A 191 -16.35 0.53 10.57
C GLY A 191 -16.92 -0.89 10.38
N LEU A 192 -17.14 -1.33 9.14
CA LEU A 192 -17.55 -2.70 8.81
C LEU A 192 -16.38 -3.68 8.99
N SER A 193 -16.70 -4.99 9.06
CA SER A 193 -15.63 -5.99 9.10
C SER A 193 -14.84 -6.03 7.78
N PHE A 194 -13.60 -6.50 7.86
CA PHE A 194 -12.71 -6.63 6.71
C PHE A 194 -13.35 -7.45 5.58
N GLU A 195 -14.00 -8.56 5.90
CA GLU A 195 -14.64 -9.45 4.95
C GLU A 195 -15.76 -8.75 4.19
N VAL A 196 -16.60 -7.99 4.88
CA VAL A 196 -17.66 -7.19 4.25
C VAL A 196 -17.06 -6.13 3.35
N GLY A 197 -15.98 -5.46 3.79
CA GLY A 197 -15.24 -4.50 3.00
C GLY A 197 -14.72 -5.06 1.67
N VAL A 198 -14.21 -6.28 1.69
CA VAL A 198 -13.77 -7.02 0.49
C VAL A 198 -14.92 -7.20 -0.52
N TYR A 199 -16.09 -7.69 -0.07
CA TYR A 199 -17.21 -7.92 -0.96
C TYR A 199 -17.79 -6.64 -1.56
N VAL A 200 -17.90 -5.58 -0.75
CA VAL A 200 -18.38 -4.26 -1.22
C VAL A 200 -17.45 -3.69 -2.29
N GLY A 201 -16.12 -3.76 -2.06
CA GLY A 201 -15.14 -3.31 -3.02
C GLY A 201 -15.17 -4.11 -4.33
N LEU A 202 -15.26 -5.44 -4.23
CA LEU A 202 -15.33 -6.31 -5.41
C LEU A 202 -16.57 -6.05 -6.27
N ALA A 203 -17.73 -5.78 -5.68
CA ALA A 203 -18.96 -5.55 -6.42
C ALA A 203 -18.82 -4.44 -7.47
N GLY A 204 -18.22 -3.29 -7.09
CA GLY A 204 -17.98 -2.18 -8.01
C GLY A 204 -17.02 -2.54 -9.15
N ILE A 205 -15.95 -3.27 -8.84
CA ILE A 205 -14.94 -3.70 -9.82
C ILE A 205 -15.54 -4.64 -10.84
N LEU A 206 -16.34 -5.63 -10.39
CA LEU A 206 -16.95 -6.62 -11.26
C LEU A 206 -17.93 -5.99 -12.25
N VAL A 207 -18.79 -5.08 -11.80
CA VAL A 207 -19.71 -4.35 -12.69
C VAL A 207 -18.97 -3.65 -13.82
N CYS A 208 -17.91 -2.92 -13.50
CA CYS A 208 -17.11 -2.20 -14.47
C CYS A 208 -16.41 -3.14 -15.47
N SER A 209 -15.77 -4.20 -14.98
CA SER A 209 -14.97 -5.13 -15.78
C SER A 209 -15.84 -5.97 -16.72
N PHE A 210 -16.99 -6.49 -16.25
CA PHE A 210 -17.86 -7.35 -17.07
C PHE A 210 -18.58 -6.58 -18.18
N LEU A 211 -19.02 -5.33 -17.91
CA LEU A 211 -19.85 -4.60 -18.88
C LEU A 211 -19.04 -3.95 -20.00
N GLY A 212 -17.85 -3.48 -19.75
CA GLY A 212 -17.14 -2.66 -20.72
C GLY A 212 -15.68 -3.06 -20.99
N GLY A 213 -15.15 -4.07 -20.30
CA GLY A 213 -13.78 -4.55 -20.48
C GLY A 213 -12.75 -3.44 -20.44
N MET A 214 -11.75 -3.48 -21.33
CA MET A 214 -10.65 -2.51 -21.37
C MET A 214 -11.11 -1.07 -21.63
N ARG A 215 -12.22 -0.88 -22.37
CA ARG A 215 -12.80 0.45 -22.59
C ARG A 215 -13.29 1.08 -21.28
N ALA A 216 -14.09 0.34 -20.49
CA ALA A 216 -14.57 0.82 -19.19
C ALA A 216 -13.41 1.02 -18.21
N VAL A 217 -12.49 0.06 -18.12
CA VAL A 217 -11.32 0.11 -17.25
C VAL A 217 -10.45 1.34 -17.57
N THR A 218 -10.21 1.63 -18.86
CA THR A 218 -9.39 2.79 -19.24
C THR A 218 -10.00 4.12 -18.77
N TRP A 219 -11.29 4.33 -19.00
CA TRP A 219 -11.91 5.62 -18.64
C TRP A 219 -12.16 5.78 -17.14
N THR A 220 -12.44 4.68 -16.42
CA THR A 220 -12.46 4.72 -14.95
C THR A 220 -11.09 5.06 -14.38
N GLN A 221 -10.02 4.51 -14.92
CA GLN A 221 -8.66 4.78 -14.44
C GLN A 221 -8.18 6.20 -14.75
N VAL A 222 -8.58 6.78 -15.86
CA VAL A 222 -8.34 8.22 -16.12
C VAL A 222 -9.03 9.07 -15.05
N ALA A 223 -10.30 8.77 -14.75
CA ALA A 223 -11.03 9.45 -13.69
C ALA A 223 -10.38 9.26 -12.32
N GLN A 224 -9.95 8.02 -12.01
CA GLN A 224 -9.23 7.70 -10.78
C GLN A 224 -7.91 8.46 -10.66
N TYR A 225 -7.11 8.53 -11.73
CA TYR A 225 -5.84 9.24 -11.72
C TYR A 225 -5.97 10.69 -11.26
N LEU A 226 -6.96 11.41 -11.80
CA LEU A 226 -7.21 12.81 -11.44
C LEU A 226 -7.51 12.97 -9.94
N ILE A 227 -8.30 12.06 -9.37
CA ILE A 227 -8.58 12.08 -7.93
C ILE A 227 -7.35 11.67 -7.12
N LEU A 228 -6.70 10.58 -7.48
CA LEU A 228 -5.62 9.99 -6.71
C LEU A 228 -4.42 10.93 -6.61
N ILE A 229 -4.01 11.57 -7.70
CA ILE A 229 -2.86 12.48 -7.66
C ILE A 229 -3.12 13.70 -6.77
N VAL A 230 -4.34 14.26 -6.84
CA VAL A 230 -4.72 15.39 -5.98
C VAL A 230 -4.81 14.95 -4.52
N ALA A 231 -5.47 13.82 -4.24
CA ALA A 231 -5.61 13.27 -2.89
C ALA A 231 -4.24 12.93 -2.26
N TYR A 232 -3.28 12.48 -3.08
CA TYR A 232 -1.92 12.19 -2.62
C TYR A 232 -1.11 13.46 -2.34
N MET A 233 -1.21 14.45 -3.23
CA MET A 233 -0.42 15.69 -3.11
C MET A 233 -0.88 16.60 -1.98
N ILE A 234 -2.19 16.68 -1.69
CA ILE A 234 -2.73 17.57 -0.65
C ILE A 234 -2.06 17.35 0.72
N PRO A 235 -2.07 16.15 1.33
CA PRO A 235 -1.47 15.96 2.65
C PRO A 235 0.04 16.16 2.63
N VAL A 236 0.73 15.78 1.56
CA VAL A 236 2.18 15.90 1.47
C VAL A 236 2.61 17.36 1.33
N VAL A 237 1.94 18.13 0.50
CA VAL A 237 2.18 19.57 0.36
C VAL A 237 1.84 20.30 1.66
N TRP A 238 0.72 19.95 2.29
CA TRP A 238 0.33 20.52 3.59
C TRP A 238 1.39 20.27 4.66
N LEU A 239 1.88 19.04 4.81
CA LEU A 239 2.96 18.69 5.74
C LEU A 239 4.26 19.45 5.40
N SER A 240 4.59 19.56 4.12
CA SER A 240 5.77 20.30 3.67
C SER A 240 5.70 21.78 4.06
N VAL A 241 4.57 22.44 3.79
CA VAL A 241 4.35 23.84 4.18
C VAL A 241 4.36 23.99 5.71
N LYS A 242 3.70 23.11 6.43
CA LYS A 242 3.64 23.12 7.91
C LYS A 242 5.03 23.11 8.54
N HIS A 243 5.97 22.31 8.02
CA HIS A 243 7.27 22.10 8.64
C HIS A 243 8.41 22.92 8.04
N THR A 244 8.28 23.36 6.79
CA THR A 244 9.37 24.02 6.05
C THR A 244 8.96 25.33 5.38
N SER A 245 7.66 25.69 5.42
CA SER A 245 7.08 26.80 4.65
C SER A 245 7.29 26.69 3.14
N ASN A 246 7.69 25.51 2.64
CA ASN A 246 7.93 25.24 1.22
C ASN A 246 6.83 24.33 0.65
N PRO A 247 6.09 24.73 -0.39
CA PRO A 247 5.03 23.93 -0.98
C PRO A 247 5.54 22.78 -1.87
N VAL A 248 6.85 22.65 -2.10
CA VAL A 248 7.46 21.61 -2.94
C VAL A 248 8.11 20.55 -2.03
N PRO A 249 7.39 19.49 -1.64
CA PRO A 249 7.88 18.49 -0.67
C PRO A 249 9.16 17.80 -1.13
N GLN A 250 9.33 17.59 -2.44
CA GLN A 250 10.48 16.94 -3.04
C GLN A 250 11.81 17.72 -2.84
N VAL A 251 11.71 19.02 -2.62
CA VAL A 251 12.87 19.88 -2.31
C VAL A 251 13.02 20.05 -0.79
N ALA A 252 11.90 20.14 -0.09
CA ALA A 252 11.85 20.46 1.32
C ALA A 252 12.28 19.31 2.23
N TYR A 253 12.02 18.05 1.83
CA TYR A 253 12.20 16.90 2.73
C TYR A 253 13.67 16.64 3.11
N GLY A 254 14.64 17.05 2.32
CA GLY A 254 16.06 16.91 2.63
C GLY A 254 16.46 17.61 3.93
N TYR A 255 15.92 18.82 4.16
CA TYR A 255 16.12 19.55 5.41
C TYR A 255 15.50 18.83 6.63
N LEU A 256 14.34 18.21 6.44
CA LEU A 256 13.69 17.42 7.50
C LEU A 256 14.38 16.07 7.72
N LEU A 257 14.98 15.49 6.70
CA LEU A 257 15.76 14.27 6.82
C LEU A 257 16.96 14.45 7.75
N GLU A 258 17.61 15.60 7.70
CA GLU A 258 18.67 15.96 8.65
C GLU A 258 18.14 15.99 10.10
N LYS A 259 16.99 16.62 10.32
CA LYS A 259 16.35 16.65 11.65
C LYS A 259 15.90 15.26 12.11
N VAL A 260 15.37 14.43 11.23
CA VAL A 260 15.02 13.03 11.52
C VAL A 260 16.28 12.27 11.96
N THR A 261 17.39 12.42 11.24
CA THR A 261 18.66 11.77 11.59
C THR A 261 19.16 12.20 12.98
N ALA A 262 19.11 13.49 13.27
CA ALA A 262 19.48 14.01 14.60
C ALA A 262 18.57 13.46 15.71
N LYS A 263 17.27 13.33 15.45
CA LYS A 263 16.31 12.75 16.40
C LYS A 263 16.53 11.25 16.59
N GLU A 264 16.85 10.51 15.52
CA GLU A 264 17.23 9.09 15.60
C GLU A 264 18.45 8.90 16.51
N GLU A 265 19.47 9.75 16.38
CA GLU A 265 20.66 9.71 17.25
C GLU A 265 20.34 10.04 18.73
N GLN A 266 19.40 10.94 18.96
CA GLN A 266 18.91 11.25 20.30
C GLN A 266 18.18 10.04 20.90
N LEU A 267 17.23 9.44 20.18
CA LEU A 267 16.45 8.28 20.63
C LEU A 267 17.31 7.04 20.91
N LEU A 268 18.39 6.86 20.15
CA LEU A 268 19.37 5.78 20.41
C LEU A 268 20.07 5.90 21.77
N LYS A 269 20.11 7.08 22.37
CA LYS A 269 20.76 7.36 23.64
C LYS A 269 19.75 7.64 24.77
N ASP A 270 18.47 7.69 24.46
CA ASP A 270 17.40 8.02 25.42
C ASP A 270 17.27 6.88 26.45
N PRO A 271 17.40 7.17 27.77
CA PRO A 271 17.33 6.13 28.80
C PRO A 271 15.98 5.38 28.83
N LYS A 272 14.87 6.07 28.57
CA LYS A 272 13.53 5.47 28.56
C LYS A 272 13.32 4.55 27.36
N GLU A 273 13.81 4.98 26.20
CA GLU A 273 13.81 4.15 25.01
C GLU A 273 14.68 2.90 25.20
N LEU A 274 15.84 3.04 25.83
CA LEU A 274 16.73 1.90 26.15
C LEU A 274 16.12 0.96 27.18
N GLU A 275 15.39 1.47 28.17
CA GLU A 275 14.63 0.67 29.15
C GLU A 275 13.62 -0.24 28.47
N VAL A 276 12.74 0.33 27.60
CA VAL A 276 11.73 -0.42 26.86
C VAL A 276 12.38 -1.49 25.97
N ARG A 277 13.46 -1.13 25.26
CA ARG A 277 14.22 -2.10 24.44
C ARG A 277 14.84 -3.21 25.26
N GLY A 278 15.32 -2.88 26.47
CA GLY A 278 15.81 -3.86 27.45
C GLY A 278 14.74 -4.86 27.84
N ILE A 279 13.51 -4.42 28.09
CA ILE A 279 12.37 -5.30 28.40
C ILE A 279 12.07 -6.24 27.21
N PHE A 280 12.07 -5.72 25.96
CA PHE A 280 11.88 -6.57 24.79
C PHE A 280 13.02 -7.57 24.61
N LYS A 281 14.26 -7.17 24.86
CA LYS A 281 15.40 -8.09 24.83
C LYS A 281 15.24 -9.22 25.83
N ALA A 282 14.88 -8.90 27.08
CA ALA A 282 14.64 -9.90 28.10
C ALA A 282 13.51 -10.88 27.70
N ARG A 283 12.43 -10.38 27.07
CA ARG A 283 11.36 -11.24 26.53
C ARG A 283 11.84 -12.14 25.39
N ALA A 284 12.73 -11.63 24.52
CA ALA A 284 13.32 -12.41 23.44
C ALA A 284 14.23 -13.52 23.97
N ASP A 285 15.06 -13.18 24.97
CA ASP A 285 15.96 -14.14 25.63
C ASP A 285 15.16 -15.22 26.37
N ALA A 286 14.09 -14.86 27.08
CA ALA A 286 13.18 -15.82 27.71
C ALA A 286 12.50 -16.76 26.68
N ALA A 287 12.09 -16.25 25.54
CA ALA A 287 11.55 -17.09 24.46
C ALA A 287 12.63 -17.99 23.85
N ALA A 288 13.87 -17.54 23.76
CA ALA A 288 15.00 -18.36 23.32
C ALA A 288 15.32 -19.51 24.28
N GLU A 289 15.22 -19.27 25.59
CA GLU A 289 15.37 -20.35 26.62
C GLU A 289 14.27 -21.40 26.45
N LYS A 290 13.00 -20.99 26.28
CA LYS A 290 11.89 -21.93 26.06
C LYS A 290 12.06 -22.78 24.79
N LEU A 291 12.77 -22.27 23.77
CA LEU A 291 13.07 -23.05 22.57
C LEU A 291 14.14 -24.10 22.75
N LYS A 292 14.91 -24.12 23.87
CA LYS A 292 15.91 -25.16 24.14
C LYS A 292 15.24 -26.49 24.54
N ASP A 293 14.11 -26.40 25.27
CA ASP A 293 13.33 -27.58 25.70
C ASP A 293 11.83 -27.20 25.61
N VAL A 294 11.24 -27.39 24.44
CA VAL A 294 9.87 -26.98 24.16
C VAL A 294 8.84 -27.77 24.98
N PRO A 295 8.96 -29.11 25.15
CA PRO A 295 8.04 -29.87 25.98
C PRO A 295 8.01 -29.42 27.45
N ALA A 296 9.18 -29.27 28.08
CA ALA A 296 9.29 -28.81 29.46
C ALA A 296 8.76 -27.37 29.61
N ALA A 297 9.08 -26.46 28.67
CA ALA A 297 8.59 -25.11 28.69
C ALA A 297 7.07 -25.02 28.54
N LEU A 298 6.47 -25.81 27.65
CA LEU A 298 5.02 -25.87 27.47
C LEU A 298 4.30 -26.42 28.73
N ALA A 299 4.88 -27.43 29.39
CA ALA A 299 4.35 -27.96 30.64
C ALA A 299 4.37 -26.92 31.75
N ALA A 300 5.50 -26.20 31.90
CA ALA A 300 5.64 -25.11 32.87
C ALA A 300 4.67 -23.95 32.59
N ASP A 301 4.49 -23.54 31.33
CA ASP A 301 3.54 -22.47 30.95
C ASP A 301 2.09 -22.86 31.25
N ARG A 302 1.71 -24.14 31.04
CA ARG A 302 0.37 -24.66 31.38
C ARG A 302 0.15 -24.69 32.87
N GLU A 303 1.12 -25.19 33.63
CA GLU A 303 1.06 -25.22 35.10
C GLU A 303 0.91 -23.81 35.68
N ALA A 304 1.75 -22.86 35.24
CA ALA A 304 1.72 -21.46 35.69
C ALA A 304 0.37 -20.78 35.37
N ALA A 305 -0.16 -20.99 34.16
CA ALA A 305 -1.43 -20.39 33.75
C ALA A 305 -2.63 -20.99 34.51
N THR A 306 -2.62 -22.32 34.75
CA THR A 306 -3.66 -23.01 35.51
C THR A 306 -3.63 -22.58 36.98
N LYS A 307 -2.45 -22.54 37.60
CA LYS A 307 -2.26 -22.07 38.96
C LYS A 307 -2.76 -20.66 39.18
N LYS A 308 -2.42 -19.76 38.27
CA LYS A 308 -2.93 -18.37 38.29
C LYS A 308 -4.46 -18.27 38.19
N LEU A 309 -5.08 -19.09 37.35
CA LEU A 309 -6.53 -19.18 37.25
C LEU A 309 -7.18 -19.68 38.54
N GLU A 310 -6.59 -20.71 39.19
CA GLU A 310 -7.05 -21.24 40.48
C GLU A 310 -6.91 -20.21 41.60
N GLU A 311 -5.78 -19.50 41.65
CA GLU A 311 -5.55 -18.43 42.64
C GLU A 311 -6.59 -17.30 42.50
N LEU A 312 -6.89 -16.85 41.26
CA LEU A 312 -7.91 -15.82 41.02
C LEU A 312 -9.32 -16.28 41.38
N LYS A 313 -9.66 -17.55 41.14
CA LYS A 313 -10.94 -18.16 41.58
C LYS A 313 -11.03 -18.27 43.08
N ALA A 314 -9.97 -18.71 43.76
CA ALA A 314 -9.92 -18.84 45.22
C ALA A 314 -10.01 -17.46 45.92
N ALA A 315 -9.42 -16.41 45.30
CA ALA A 315 -9.47 -15.06 45.81
C ALA A 315 -10.81 -14.31 45.49
N ASN A 316 -11.79 -14.95 44.84
CA ASN A 316 -13.00 -14.36 44.37
C ASN A 316 -12.73 -13.04 43.57
N ALA A 317 -11.71 -13.05 42.70
CA ALA A 317 -11.32 -11.92 41.88
C ALA A 317 -12.47 -11.50 40.97
N PRO A 318 -12.46 -10.25 40.43
CA PRO A 318 -13.48 -9.76 39.49
C PRO A 318 -13.69 -10.74 38.33
N GLU A 319 -14.94 -10.94 37.91
CA GLU A 319 -15.31 -11.88 36.85
C GLU A 319 -14.52 -11.62 35.53
N ALA A 320 -14.21 -10.36 35.24
CA ALA A 320 -13.37 -9.96 34.09
C ALA A 320 -11.96 -10.56 34.16
N GLU A 321 -11.34 -10.61 35.34
CA GLU A 321 -10.01 -11.17 35.53
C GLU A 321 -10.01 -12.69 35.41
N ILE A 322 -11.01 -13.36 36.00
CA ILE A 322 -11.20 -14.80 35.86
C ILE A 322 -11.46 -15.19 34.41
N LYS A 323 -12.27 -14.42 33.67
CA LYS A 323 -12.53 -14.64 32.25
C LYS A 323 -11.26 -14.45 31.42
N ALA A 324 -10.47 -13.43 31.70
CA ALA A 324 -9.18 -13.19 31.03
C ALA A 324 -8.18 -14.33 31.30
N ALA A 325 -8.06 -14.80 32.54
CA ALA A 325 -7.20 -15.95 32.89
C ALA A 325 -7.66 -17.23 32.21
N THR A 326 -8.98 -17.48 32.15
CA THR A 326 -9.55 -18.65 31.45
C THR A 326 -9.23 -18.58 29.95
N ALA A 327 -9.37 -17.41 29.32
CA ALA A 327 -9.00 -17.22 27.92
C ALA A 327 -7.49 -17.43 27.70
N ALA A 328 -6.64 -17.00 28.63
CA ALA A 328 -5.19 -17.21 28.58
C ALA A 328 -4.81 -18.66 28.59
N VAL A 329 -5.46 -19.48 29.45
CA VAL A 329 -5.26 -20.95 29.48
C VAL A 329 -5.71 -21.60 28.18
N ALA A 330 -6.87 -21.16 27.63
CA ALA A 330 -7.40 -21.70 26.37
C ALA A 330 -6.54 -21.33 25.15
N ALA A 331 -5.83 -20.20 25.21
CA ALA A 331 -4.94 -19.71 24.16
C ALA A 331 -3.56 -20.39 24.15
N LEU A 332 -3.22 -21.22 25.16
CA LEU A 332 -1.95 -21.92 25.18
C LEU A 332 -1.85 -22.91 24.01
N PRO A 333 -0.64 -23.14 23.48
CA PRO A 333 -0.42 -24.11 22.42
C PRO A 333 -0.90 -25.50 22.76
N LYS A 334 -1.57 -26.15 21.80
CA LYS A 334 -2.16 -27.49 22.04
C LYS A 334 -1.13 -28.62 22.01
N ASP A 335 -0.08 -28.44 21.22
CA ASP A 335 0.99 -29.43 21.03
C ASP A 335 2.36 -28.74 20.94
N GLU A 336 3.40 -29.57 20.89
CA GLU A 336 4.80 -29.12 20.83
C GLU A 336 5.10 -28.32 19.57
N ALA A 337 4.53 -28.67 18.39
CA ALA A 337 4.76 -27.98 17.16
C ALA A 337 4.19 -26.57 17.20
N ALA A 338 2.97 -26.41 17.72
CA ALA A 338 2.35 -25.11 17.94
C ALA A 338 3.12 -24.27 18.97
N ALA A 339 3.63 -24.90 20.05
CA ALA A 339 4.44 -24.20 21.04
C ALA A 339 5.76 -23.71 20.47
N LYS A 340 6.46 -24.52 19.69
CA LYS A 340 7.68 -24.13 18.99
C LYS A 340 7.44 -22.98 18.04
N ALA A 341 6.35 -23.02 17.28
CA ALA A 341 5.98 -21.92 16.39
C ALA A 341 5.70 -20.62 17.19
N ALA A 342 4.94 -20.69 18.27
CA ALA A 342 4.61 -19.56 19.14
C ALA A 342 5.86 -18.96 19.79
N TYR A 343 6.75 -19.77 20.35
CA TYR A 343 8.00 -19.28 20.96
C TYR A 343 8.97 -18.71 19.93
N THR A 344 9.02 -19.28 18.71
CA THR A 344 9.80 -18.73 17.61
C THR A 344 9.27 -17.37 17.19
N ALA A 345 7.96 -17.24 17.03
CA ALA A 345 7.31 -15.96 16.69
C ALA A 345 7.55 -14.92 17.80
N ALA A 346 7.38 -15.30 19.08
CA ALA A 346 7.64 -14.43 20.22
C ALA A 346 9.11 -13.96 20.26
N ARG A 347 10.06 -14.86 20.06
CA ARG A 347 11.49 -14.52 19.97
C ARG A 347 11.75 -13.55 18.84
N THR A 348 11.29 -13.84 17.64
CA THR A 348 11.52 -13.00 16.44
C THR A 348 10.94 -11.61 16.63
N THR A 349 9.68 -11.50 17.07
CA THR A 349 9.00 -10.23 17.30
C THR A 349 9.71 -9.39 18.38
N ASN A 350 10.05 -9.99 19.51
CA ASN A 350 10.71 -9.25 20.58
C ASN A 350 12.15 -8.87 20.22
N THR A 351 12.88 -9.71 19.47
CA THR A 351 14.22 -9.37 18.95
C THR A 351 14.15 -8.15 18.01
N ALA A 352 13.16 -8.12 17.13
CA ALA A 352 12.96 -6.98 16.23
C ALA A 352 12.64 -5.69 17.00
N ARG A 353 11.82 -5.75 18.05
CA ARG A 353 11.47 -4.58 18.89
C ARG A 353 12.62 -4.14 19.82
N ALA A 354 13.48 -5.06 20.22
CA ALA A 354 14.69 -4.75 20.99
C ALA A 354 15.78 -4.08 20.14
N ALA A 355 15.75 -4.30 18.82
CA ALA A 355 16.73 -3.71 17.92
C ALA A 355 16.59 -2.17 17.87
N PRO A 356 17.71 -1.43 17.74
CA PRO A 356 17.65 0.02 17.54
C PRO A 356 16.88 0.37 16.27
N PRO A 357 16.23 1.56 16.19
CA PRO A 357 15.54 1.98 14.99
C PRO A 357 16.53 2.07 13.84
N LEU A 358 16.09 1.59 12.67
CA LEU A 358 16.88 1.74 11.45
C LEU A 358 17.02 3.23 11.11
N ARG A 359 18.25 3.70 10.92
CA ARG A 359 18.51 5.06 10.49
C ARG A 359 17.97 5.27 9.08
N HIS A 360 17.10 6.25 8.92
CA HIS A 360 16.38 6.46 7.65
C HIS A 360 17.32 6.73 6.46
N ALA A 361 18.36 7.53 6.70
CA ALA A 361 19.32 7.94 5.68
C ALA A 361 20.49 6.97 5.50
N GLU A 362 20.62 5.93 6.33
CA GLU A 362 21.78 5.04 6.30
C GLU A 362 21.72 4.09 5.08
N PRO A 363 22.67 4.20 4.12
CA PRO A 363 22.74 3.27 3.02
C PRO A 363 23.34 1.94 3.48
N PHE A 364 22.74 0.84 3.06
CA PHE A 364 23.27 -0.51 3.25
C PHE A 364 23.71 -0.81 4.69
N PRO A 365 22.80 -0.81 5.67
CA PRO A 365 23.14 -1.02 7.07
C PRO A 365 23.77 -2.41 7.29
N GLY A 366 24.72 -2.48 8.21
CA GLY A 366 25.39 -3.73 8.57
C GLY A 366 26.35 -3.53 9.74
N LYS A 367 26.52 -4.58 10.55
CA LYS A 367 27.41 -4.58 11.73
C LYS A 367 28.90 -4.54 11.39
N ASP A 368 29.25 -4.98 10.17
CA ASP A 368 30.62 -5.03 9.63
C ASP A 368 30.58 -4.81 8.11
N ASP A 369 31.72 -4.72 7.48
CA ASP A 369 31.82 -4.46 6.04
C ASP A 369 31.27 -5.62 5.19
N ALA A 370 31.36 -6.86 5.67
CA ALA A 370 30.78 -8.02 4.98
C ALA A 370 29.25 -7.94 5.00
N ALA A 371 28.64 -7.60 6.14
CA ALA A 371 27.18 -7.41 6.24
C ALA A 371 26.70 -6.22 5.39
N ARG A 372 27.44 -5.12 5.34
CA ARG A 372 27.16 -3.98 4.47
C ARG A 372 27.22 -4.35 2.99
N ASP A 373 28.20 -5.16 2.59
CA ASP A 373 28.32 -5.63 1.21
C ASP A 373 27.16 -6.56 0.83
N ILE A 374 26.72 -7.44 1.73
CA ILE A 374 25.52 -8.26 1.54
C ILE A 374 24.28 -7.37 1.39
N SER A 375 24.09 -6.37 2.26
CA SER A 375 22.99 -5.43 2.19
C SER A 375 22.95 -4.70 0.85
N ARG A 376 24.12 -4.23 0.37
CA ARG A 376 24.24 -3.58 -0.95
C ARG A 376 23.88 -4.53 -2.10
N LYS A 377 24.37 -5.78 -2.06
CA LYS A 377 24.05 -6.79 -3.08
C LYS A 377 22.56 -7.13 -3.08
N ASN A 378 21.94 -7.26 -1.91
CA ASN A 378 20.52 -7.52 -1.78
C ASN A 378 19.68 -6.34 -2.34
N PHE A 379 20.08 -5.10 -2.06
CA PHE A 379 19.45 -3.91 -2.63
C PHE A 379 19.50 -3.93 -4.17
N LEU A 380 20.67 -4.17 -4.75
CA LEU A 380 20.83 -4.24 -6.21
C LEU A 380 20.07 -5.42 -6.81
N ALA A 381 20.09 -6.58 -6.16
CA ALA A 381 19.33 -7.75 -6.60
C ALA A 381 17.82 -7.48 -6.58
N LEU A 382 17.31 -6.80 -5.54
CA LEU A 382 15.91 -6.41 -5.44
C LEU A 382 15.53 -5.42 -6.55
N VAL A 383 16.34 -4.37 -6.79
CA VAL A 383 16.14 -3.42 -7.89
C VAL A 383 16.04 -4.17 -9.22
N PHE A 384 16.98 -5.04 -9.50
CA PHE A 384 17.03 -5.79 -10.76
C PHE A 384 15.84 -6.75 -10.91
N CYS A 385 15.48 -7.46 -9.85
CA CYS A 385 14.34 -8.36 -9.81
C CYS A 385 13.02 -7.59 -10.11
N LEU A 386 12.83 -6.45 -9.45
CA LEU A 386 11.65 -5.62 -9.66
C LEU A 386 11.63 -4.97 -11.05
N MET A 387 12.78 -4.58 -11.59
CA MET A 387 12.86 -4.04 -12.96
C MET A 387 12.37 -5.06 -14.00
N ILE A 388 12.88 -6.28 -13.95
CA ILE A 388 12.49 -7.33 -14.89
C ILE A 388 11.05 -7.76 -14.67
N GLY A 389 10.63 -7.97 -13.40
CA GLY A 389 9.27 -8.36 -13.05
C GLY A 389 8.24 -7.35 -13.53
N THR A 390 8.48 -6.07 -13.28
CA THR A 390 7.60 -4.98 -13.71
C THR A 390 7.50 -4.86 -15.22
N ALA A 391 8.60 -5.03 -15.93
CA ALA A 391 8.61 -5.00 -17.39
C ALA A 391 7.81 -6.14 -18.04
N ALA A 392 7.52 -7.20 -17.29
CA ALA A 392 6.77 -8.37 -17.75
C ALA A 392 5.28 -8.37 -17.35
N LEU A 393 4.80 -7.35 -16.62
CA LEU A 393 3.41 -7.30 -16.11
C LEU A 393 2.38 -7.21 -17.25
N PRO A 394 1.49 -8.22 -17.42
CA PRO A 394 0.59 -8.28 -18.56
C PRO A 394 -0.38 -7.08 -18.63
N HIS A 395 -0.91 -6.63 -17.49
CA HIS A 395 -1.87 -5.52 -17.44
C HIS A 395 -1.25 -4.18 -17.85
N ILE A 396 0.03 -3.96 -17.58
CA ILE A 396 0.76 -2.78 -18.05
C ILE A 396 1.03 -2.83 -19.54
N LEU A 397 1.47 -3.99 -20.02
CA LEU A 397 1.83 -4.18 -21.43
C LEU A 397 0.61 -4.06 -22.36
N MET A 398 -0.58 -4.45 -21.91
CA MET A 398 -1.82 -4.33 -22.67
C MET A 398 -2.19 -2.87 -23.00
N ARG A 399 -1.72 -1.89 -22.22
CA ARG A 399 -1.97 -0.46 -22.46
C ARG A 399 -1.49 0.03 -23.83
N PHE A 400 -0.47 -0.61 -24.37
CA PHE A 400 0.09 -0.23 -25.67
C PHE A 400 -0.74 -0.72 -26.87
N TYR A 401 -1.69 -1.64 -26.63
CA TYR A 401 -2.64 -2.03 -27.66
C TYR A 401 -3.84 -1.08 -27.79
N THR A 402 -4.10 -0.24 -26.78
CA THR A 402 -5.26 0.64 -26.74
C THR A 402 -5.07 1.95 -27.53
N VAL A 403 -3.83 2.34 -27.83
CA VAL A 403 -3.49 3.56 -28.55
C VAL A 403 -3.57 3.39 -30.07
N PRO A 404 -3.84 4.47 -30.87
CA PRO A 404 -4.07 4.35 -32.31
C PRO A 404 -2.82 4.02 -33.14
N SER A 405 -1.64 4.43 -32.71
CA SER A 405 -0.41 4.30 -33.50
C SER A 405 0.83 4.03 -32.65
N VAL A 406 1.94 3.63 -33.32
CA VAL A 406 3.25 3.46 -32.68
C VAL A 406 3.79 4.79 -32.15
N ARG A 407 3.47 5.92 -32.81
CA ARG A 407 3.83 7.26 -32.34
C ARG A 407 3.10 7.57 -31.02
N GLU A 408 1.80 7.38 -30.99
CA GLU A 408 0.98 7.56 -29.78
C GLU A 408 1.44 6.63 -28.63
N ALA A 409 1.89 5.40 -28.95
CA ALA A 409 2.47 4.51 -27.93
C ALA A 409 3.72 5.12 -27.28
N ARG A 410 4.61 5.74 -28.05
CA ARG A 410 5.83 6.41 -27.52
C ARG A 410 5.46 7.66 -26.71
N GLU A 411 4.54 8.48 -27.21
CA GLU A 411 4.05 9.67 -26.50
C GLU A 411 3.35 9.27 -25.19
N SER A 412 2.56 8.19 -25.22
CA SER A 412 1.92 7.63 -24.02
C SER A 412 2.93 7.21 -22.94
N VAL A 413 4.06 6.63 -23.35
CA VAL A 413 5.15 6.26 -22.44
C VAL A 413 5.71 7.50 -21.72
N ALA A 414 5.96 8.57 -22.44
CA ALA A 414 6.46 9.82 -21.84
C ALA A 414 5.48 10.38 -20.79
N TRP A 415 4.19 10.42 -21.15
CA TRP A 415 3.15 10.82 -20.20
C TRP A 415 3.04 9.89 -18.99
N SER A 416 3.10 8.58 -19.22
CA SER A 416 3.06 7.61 -18.10
C SER A 416 4.23 7.80 -17.15
N LEU A 417 5.45 7.96 -17.66
CA LEU A 417 6.64 8.22 -16.84
C LEU A 417 6.51 9.50 -16.03
N PHE A 418 5.97 10.57 -16.64
CA PHE A 418 5.72 11.82 -15.92
C PHE A 418 4.71 11.62 -14.77
N PHE A 419 3.61 10.91 -15.02
CA PHE A 419 2.57 10.67 -14.03
C PHE A 419 3.03 9.72 -12.91
N ILE A 420 3.82 8.71 -13.24
CA ILE A 420 4.45 7.81 -12.26
C ILE A 420 5.49 8.56 -11.41
N PHE A 421 6.28 9.44 -12.06
CA PHE A 421 7.28 10.25 -11.39
C PHE A 421 6.66 11.15 -10.30
N LEU A 422 5.51 11.77 -10.57
CA LEU A 422 4.83 12.59 -9.56
C LEU A 422 4.55 11.82 -8.27
N LEU A 423 4.14 10.57 -8.36
CA LEU A 423 3.91 9.72 -7.19
C LEU A 423 5.24 9.31 -6.52
N TYR A 424 6.14 8.71 -7.28
CA TYR A 424 7.33 8.05 -6.72
C TYR A 424 8.41 9.01 -6.26
N PHE A 425 8.49 10.19 -6.85
CA PHE A 425 9.39 11.24 -6.37
C PHE A 425 8.86 11.94 -5.12
N THR A 426 7.55 11.82 -4.85
CA THR A 426 6.90 12.40 -3.67
C THR A 426 6.86 11.43 -2.49
N ALA A 427 6.83 10.11 -2.73
CA ALA A 427 6.73 9.10 -1.66
C ALA A 427 7.86 9.17 -0.61
N PRO A 428 9.16 9.36 -0.97
CA PRO A 428 10.21 9.57 0.01
C PRO A 428 10.00 10.80 0.88
N ALA A 429 9.50 11.89 0.29
CA ALA A 429 9.19 13.10 1.03
C ALA A 429 8.07 12.83 2.06
N LEU A 430 6.99 12.16 1.67
CA LEU A 430 5.91 11.79 2.60
C LEU A 430 6.45 10.93 3.76
N ALA A 431 7.27 9.93 3.47
CA ALA A 431 7.85 9.06 4.50
C ALA A 431 8.67 9.85 5.55
N VAL A 432 9.50 10.78 5.08
CA VAL A 432 10.32 11.62 5.98
C VAL A 432 9.45 12.60 6.78
N LEU A 433 8.48 13.25 6.14
CA LEU A 433 7.56 14.18 6.79
C LEU A 433 6.75 13.51 7.91
N VAL A 434 6.18 12.33 7.63
CA VAL A 434 5.43 11.55 8.62
C VAL A 434 6.36 11.04 9.73
N LYS A 435 7.58 10.60 9.38
CA LYS A 435 8.56 10.14 10.37
C LYS A 435 8.95 11.27 11.32
N PHE A 436 9.13 12.47 10.79
CA PHE A 436 9.39 13.66 11.59
C PHE A 436 8.24 13.97 12.54
N ASP A 437 6.99 13.93 12.06
CA ASP A 437 5.80 14.15 12.91
C ASP A 437 5.71 13.09 14.03
N ILE A 438 5.87 11.81 13.72
CA ILE A 438 5.84 10.75 14.74
C ILE A 438 6.92 10.96 15.80
N TYR A 439 8.15 11.26 15.39
CA TYR A 439 9.26 11.44 16.31
C TYR A 439 9.19 12.70 17.17
N THR A 440 8.48 13.73 16.70
CA THR A 440 8.39 15.02 17.40
C THR A 440 7.05 15.23 18.11
N LEU A 441 5.97 14.64 17.64
CA LEU A 441 4.62 14.88 18.16
C LEU A 441 4.04 13.70 18.95
N LEU A 442 4.47 12.46 18.66
CA LEU A 442 3.95 11.28 19.37
C LEU A 442 4.90 10.76 20.43
N VAL A 443 6.19 10.63 20.10
CA VAL A 443 7.20 10.14 21.07
C VAL A 443 7.38 11.16 22.17
N GLY A 444 7.22 10.73 23.42
CA GLY A 444 7.26 11.59 24.62
C GLY A 444 5.89 12.14 25.03
N THR A 445 4.80 11.79 24.33
CA THR A 445 3.44 12.20 24.71
C THR A 445 2.87 11.25 25.76
N PRO A 446 2.12 11.76 26.78
CA PRO A 446 1.38 10.93 27.72
C PRO A 446 0.36 10.03 26.99
N MET A 447 0.23 8.78 27.44
CA MET A 447 -0.65 7.77 26.81
C MET A 447 -2.12 8.19 26.76
N ASP A 448 -2.58 8.96 27.74
CA ASP A 448 -3.95 9.50 27.82
C ASP A 448 -4.22 10.68 26.87
N GLN A 449 -3.15 11.28 26.34
CA GLN A 449 -3.23 12.42 25.41
C GLN A 449 -2.99 12.03 23.95
N LEU A 450 -2.86 10.73 23.68
CA LEU A 450 -2.62 10.24 22.31
C LEU A 450 -3.82 10.53 21.39
N PRO A 451 -3.55 10.89 20.12
CA PRO A 451 -4.60 11.17 19.15
C PRO A 451 -5.55 9.98 18.95
N GLY A 452 -6.87 10.24 18.97
CA GLY A 452 -7.89 9.20 18.86
C GLY A 452 -7.87 8.38 17.55
N TRP A 453 -7.14 8.82 16.51
CA TRP A 453 -6.98 8.05 15.30
C TRP A 453 -6.13 6.78 15.52
N ILE A 454 -5.23 6.75 16.51
CA ILE A 454 -4.44 5.57 16.90
C ILE A 454 -5.36 4.45 17.38
N ALA A 455 -6.27 4.78 18.30
CA ALA A 455 -7.25 3.81 18.80
C ALA A 455 -8.16 3.26 17.68
N ARG A 456 -8.54 4.11 16.72
CA ARG A 456 -9.36 3.70 15.58
C ARG A 456 -8.63 2.71 14.65
N TRP A 457 -7.33 2.88 14.41
CA TRP A 457 -6.55 1.90 13.66
C TRP A 457 -6.38 0.58 14.43
N ASN A 458 -6.17 0.65 15.73
CA ASN A 458 -6.05 -0.54 16.57
C ASN A 458 -7.33 -1.41 16.55
N VAL A 459 -8.51 -0.79 16.40
CA VAL A 459 -9.78 -1.52 16.26
C VAL A 459 -9.88 -2.23 14.90
N VAL A 460 -9.39 -1.61 13.83
CA VAL A 460 -9.43 -2.20 12.48
C VAL A 460 -8.46 -3.38 12.38
N ASP A 461 -7.21 -3.16 12.76
CA ASP A 461 -6.18 -4.18 12.80
C ASP A 461 -5.04 -3.77 13.76
N PRO A 462 -4.97 -4.39 14.95
CA PRO A 462 -3.93 -4.09 15.94
C PRO A 462 -2.53 -4.48 15.47
N THR A 463 -2.41 -5.28 14.40
CA THR A 463 -1.10 -5.63 13.83
C THR A 463 -0.54 -4.52 12.97
N LEU A 464 -1.39 -3.66 12.37
CA LEU A 464 -0.98 -2.52 11.57
C LEU A 464 -0.47 -1.36 12.42
N MET A 465 -1.19 -1.03 13.48
CA MET A 465 -0.78 0.00 14.42
C MET A 465 -1.36 -0.26 15.80
N SER A 466 -0.49 -0.38 16.78
CA SER A 466 -0.88 -0.42 18.19
C SER A 466 0.19 0.24 19.05
N VAL A 467 -0.24 0.77 20.19
CA VAL A 467 0.63 1.34 21.22
C VAL A 467 0.37 0.62 22.54
N SER A 468 1.41 0.46 23.33
CA SER A 468 1.27 -0.20 24.65
C SER A 468 2.36 0.35 25.57
N ASP A 469 1.96 0.77 26.75
CA ASP A 469 2.88 1.20 27.81
C ASP A 469 3.60 -0.04 28.40
N ILE A 470 4.83 -0.25 28.00
CA ILE A 470 5.62 -1.46 28.30
C ILE A 470 6.37 -1.34 29.62
N ASN A 471 6.91 -0.16 29.90
CA ASN A 471 7.63 0.15 31.14
C ASN A 471 6.73 0.75 32.23
N LYS A 472 5.45 1.02 31.89
CA LYS A 472 4.40 1.55 32.79
C LYS A 472 4.74 2.95 33.36
N ASP A 473 5.37 3.79 32.56
CA ASP A 473 5.66 5.17 32.94
C ASP A 473 4.62 6.19 32.43
N GLY A 474 3.62 5.73 31.67
CA GLY A 474 2.55 6.55 31.13
C GLY A 474 2.95 7.45 29.97
N ILE A 475 4.16 7.32 29.44
CA ILE A 475 4.69 8.15 28.35
C ILE A 475 5.05 7.25 27.17
N LEU A 476 4.65 7.64 25.96
CA LEU A 476 4.90 6.84 24.76
C LEU A 476 6.38 6.94 24.31
N GLN A 477 7.07 5.80 24.28
CA GLN A 477 8.37 5.65 23.63
C GLN A 477 8.25 5.08 22.23
N LEU A 478 9.25 5.29 21.37
CA LEU A 478 9.25 4.81 19.98
C LEU A 478 9.14 3.28 19.91
N ALA A 479 9.87 2.56 20.78
CA ALA A 479 9.83 1.10 20.84
C ALA A 479 8.46 0.54 21.27
N GLU A 480 7.58 1.35 21.82
CA GLU A 480 6.22 1.00 22.24
C GLU A 480 5.19 1.11 21.11
N ILE A 481 5.54 1.82 20.06
CA ILE A 481 4.73 1.90 18.85
C ILE A 481 4.98 0.61 18.04
N ARG A 482 3.94 -0.17 17.84
CA ARG A 482 3.94 -1.26 16.87
C ARG A 482 3.39 -0.74 15.57
N LEU A 483 4.20 -0.78 14.52
CA LEU A 483 3.78 -0.54 13.14
C LEU A 483 3.95 -1.86 12.39
N GLY A 484 2.88 -2.36 11.81
CA GLY A 484 2.90 -3.57 11.01
C GLY A 484 3.64 -3.30 9.71
N GLY A 485 4.70 -4.10 9.44
CA GLY A 485 5.56 -3.93 8.29
C GLY A 485 4.98 -4.48 6.98
N ASP A 486 3.85 -5.14 6.99
CA ASP A 486 3.42 -5.97 5.87
C ASP A 486 2.19 -5.44 5.14
N ILE A 487 2.16 -4.13 4.85
CA ILE A 487 1.38 -3.64 3.73
C ILE A 487 2.35 -3.49 2.55
N VAL A 488 2.83 -4.59 2.07
CA VAL A 488 3.57 -4.67 0.80
C VAL A 488 3.00 -5.80 -0.02
#